data_abc85b77e4cc3132d46941c767ebdd0e
#
_entry.id   abc85b77e4cc3132d46941c767ebdd0e
#
_cell.length_a   1.000
_cell.length_b   1.000
_cell.length_c   1.000
_cell.angle_alpha   90.00
_cell.angle_beta   90.00
_cell.angle_gamma   90.00
#
_symmetry.space_group_name_H-M   'P 1'
#
loop_
_entity.id
_entity.type
_entity.pdbx_description
1 polymer ?
#
loop_
_entity_poly.entity_id
_entity_poly.type
_entity_poly.pdbx_seq_one_letter_code
_entity_poly.pdbx_strand_id
1 'polypeptide(L)'
;MHFKASVEYGMRAVLYLAEKGSICSSREVADEMSIPRDYLIQLAQLLRNAGIIHARPGKNGGYSLAKDASNISMLDIFNALQNDRPRSERKEAEDASDLLQDITAACSAVEREMEEYMSSITLQNMIERIHDKESDTASGSTRFRTPA
;
A
#
# COMPACT_ATOMS: atom_id res chain seq x y z
N MET A 1 -2.66 -0.88 -16.21
CA MET A 1 -1.76 -1.52 -15.24
C MET A 1 -2.48 -1.63 -13.91
N HIS A 2 -2.48 -2.81 -13.34
CA HIS A 2 -3.13 -3.08 -12.05
C HIS A 2 -2.10 -3.60 -11.06
N PHE A 3 -2.25 -3.21 -9.80
CA PHE A 3 -1.47 -3.83 -8.74
C PHE A 3 -1.90 -5.28 -8.53
N LYS A 4 -0.98 -6.13 -8.09
CA LYS A 4 -1.35 -7.46 -7.59
C LYS A 4 -2.36 -7.33 -6.44
N ALA A 5 -3.24 -8.32 -6.31
CA ALA A 5 -4.26 -8.34 -5.27
C ALA A 5 -3.68 -8.15 -3.85
N SER A 6 -2.51 -8.72 -3.57
CA SER A 6 -1.82 -8.55 -2.29
C SER A 6 -1.50 -7.08 -1.98
N VAL A 7 -1.01 -6.35 -2.97
CA VAL A 7 -0.68 -4.92 -2.81
C VAL A 7 -1.96 -4.09 -2.63
N GLU A 8 -2.97 -4.34 -3.44
CA GLU A 8 -4.24 -3.61 -3.34
C GLU A 8 -4.94 -3.84 -2.00
N TYR A 9 -5.06 -5.08 -1.56
CA TYR A 9 -5.64 -5.40 -0.25
C TYR A 9 -4.80 -4.86 0.91
N GLY A 10 -3.49 -4.97 0.83
CA GLY A 10 -2.60 -4.42 1.84
C GLY A 10 -2.71 -2.90 1.95
N MET A 11 -2.83 -2.21 0.83
CA MET A 11 -3.08 -0.76 0.79
C MET A 11 -4.43 -0.39 1.42
N ARG A 12 -5.50 -1.12 1.10
CA ARG A 12 -6.80 -0.91 1.73
C ARG A 12 -6.71 -1.02 3.25
N ALA A 13 -6.04 -2.05 3.74
CA ALA A 13 -5.87 -2.28 5.17
C ALA A 13 -5.08 -1.14 5.84
N VAL A 14 -3.95 -0.75 5.28
CA VAL A 14 -3.09 0.30 5.86
C VAL A 14 -3.78 1.67 5.81
N LEU A 15 -4.46 2.01 4.72
CA LEU A 15 -5.25 3.25 4.61
C LEU A 15 -6.40 3.29 5.60
N TYR A 16 -7.09 2.19 5.81
CA TYR A 16 -8.14 2.09 6.80
C TYR A 16 -7.62 2.34 8.22
N LEU A 17 -6.50 1.73 8.59
CA LEU A 17 -5.85 1.94 9.88
C LEU A 17 -5.40 3.39 10.06
N ALA A 18 -4.88 4.01 9.01
CA ALA A 18 -4.46 5.41 9.02
C ALA A 18 -5.67 6.35 9.24
N GLU A 19 -6.76 6.09 8.54
CA GLU A 19 -8.01 6.88 8.66
C GLU A 19 -8.63 6.76 10.05
N LYS A 20 -8.63 5.57 10.63
CA LYS A 20 -9.16 5.35 11.98
C LYS A 20 -8.28 5.94 13.08
N GLY A 21 -6.97 5.93 12.91
CA GLY A 21 -6.02 6.46 13.89
C GLY A 21 -6.00 5.70 15.23
N SER A 22 -6.57 4.51 15.28
CA SER A 22 -6.68 3.67 16.47
C SER A 22 -6.53 2.20 16.12
N ILE A 23 -6.46 1.34 17.14
CA ILE A 23 -6.41 -0.10 16.93
C ILE A 23 -7.76 -0.59 16.37
N CYS A 24 -7.69 -1.40 15.30
CA CYS A 24 -8.83 -2.01 14.65
C CYS A 24 -8.67 -3.52 14.64
N SER A 25 -9.73 -4.26 14.98
CA SER A 25 -9.70 -5.72 14.94
C SER A 25 -9.52 -6.24 13.50
N SER A 26 -8.96 -7.42 13.36
CA SER A 26 -8.82 -8.06 12.04
C SER A 26 -10.18 -8.28 11.36
N ARG A 27 -11.20 -8.58 12.12
CA ARG A 27 -12.56 -8.72 11.62
C ARG A 27 -13.12 -7.41 11.07
N GLU A 28 -12.95 -6.32 11.81
CA GLU A 28 -13.39 -4.98 11.39
C GLU A 28 -12.72 -4.59 10.06
N VAL A 29 -11.40 -4.68 9.98
CA VAL A 29 -10.66 -4.33 8.76
C VAL A 29 -11.08 -5.21 7.58
N ALA A 30 -11.21 -6.51 7.77
CA ALA A 30 -11.63 -7.45 6.73
C ALA A 30 -13.04 -7.12 6.21
N ASP A 31 -13.99 -6.89 7.10
CA ASP A 31 -15.38 -6.61 6.74
C ASP A 31 -15.51 -5.25 6.05
N GLU A 32 -14.93 -4.20 6.62
CA GLU A 32 -15.04 -2.84 6.08
C GLU A 32 -14.29 -2.66 4.75
N MET A 33 -13.17 -3.34 4.58
CA MET A 33 -12.34 -3.21 3.38
C MET A 33 -12.57 -4.32 2.36
N SER A 34 -13.52 -5.20 2.59
CA SER A 34 -13.83 -6.34 1.70
C SER A 34 -12.61 -7.19 1.39
N ILE A 35 -11.88 -7.56 2.44
CA ILE A 35 -10.69 -8.42 2.36
C ILE A 35 -11.04 -9.76 2.99
N PRO A 36 -10.76 -10.91 2.32
CA PRO A 36 -10.88 -12.22 2.96
C PRO A 36 -10.03 -12.26 4.24
N ARG A 37 -10.63 -12.65 5.37
CA ARG A 37 -9.98 -12.53 6.67
C ARG A 37 -8.66 -13.28 6.78
N ASP A 38 -8.62 -14.53 6.30
CA ASP A 38 -7.39 -15.33 6.33
C ASP A 38 -6.28 -14.71 5.50
N TYR A 39 -6.64 -14.09 4.39
CA TYR A 39 -5.70 -13.38 3.53
C TYR A 39 -5.21 -12.09 4.20
N LEU A 40 -6.10 -11.34 4.84
CA LEU A 40 -5.71 -10.17 5.63
C LEU A 40 -4.68 -10.52 6.71
N ILE A 41 -4.88 -11.64 7.43
CA ILE A 41 -3.94 -12.09 8.46
C ILE A 41 -2.55 -12.35 7.88
N GLN A 42 -2.47 -12.96 6.70
CA GLN A 42 -1.20 -13.18 5.99
C GLN A 42 -0.53 -11.85 5.58
N LEU A 43 -1.28 -10.94 5.00
CA LEU A 43 -0.77 -9.62 4.60
C LEU A 43 -0.34 -8.79 5.80
N ALA A 44 -1.10 -8.83 6.87
CA ALA A 44 -0.79 -8.13 8.12
C ALA A 44 0.52 -8.62 8.73
N GLN A 45 0.84 -9.91 8.62
CA GLN A 45 2.11 -10.43 9.08
C GLN A 45 3.28 -9.86 8.28
N LEU A 46 3.15 -9.74 6.96
CA LEU A 46 4.16 -9.11 6.10
C LEU A 46 4.35 -7.63 6.44
N LEU A 47 3.27 -6.90 6.62
CA LEU A 47 3.28 -5.49 6.99
C LEU A 47 3.90 -5.27 8.37
N ARG A 48 3.61 -6.14 9.33
CA ARG A 48 4.21 -6.12 10.66
C ARG A 48 5.71 -6.38 10.60
N ASN A 49 6.14 -7.39 9.84
CA ASN A 49 7.56 -7.71 9.69
C ASN A 49 8.35 -6.57 9.04
N ALA A 50 7.71 -5.79 8.19
CA ALA A 50 8.28 -4.58 7.58
C ALA A 50 8.23 -3.34 8.50
N GLY A 51 7.65 -3.44 9.68
CA GLY A 51 7.55 -2.33 10.63
C GLY A 51 6.51 -1.27 10.27
N ILE A 52 5.56 -1.58 9.41
CA ILE A 52 4.49 -0.66 8.97
C ILE A 52 3.32 -0.66 9.93
N ILE A 53 2.98 -1.82 10.49
CA ILE A 53 1.90 -1.97 11.47
C ILE A 53 2.38 -2.67 12.73
N HIS A 54 1.66 -2.44 13.82
CA HIS A 54 1.68 -3.24 15.03
C HIS A 54 0.51 -4.22 15.05
N ALA A 55 0.75 -5.40 15.58
CA ALA A 55 -0.29 -6.38 15.88
C ALA A 55 -0.36 -6.60 17.40
N ARG A 56 -1.55 -6.44 17.95
CA ARG A 56 -1.81 -6.69 19.37
C ARG A 56 -2.72 -7.92 19.49
N PRO A 57 -2.26 -9.00 20.14
CA PRO A 57 -3.08 -10.18 20.36
C PRO A 57 -4.17 -9.94 21.42
N GLY A 58 -5.17 -10.81 21.41
CA GLY A 58 -6.19 -10.87 22.46
C GLY A 58 -7.54 -10.28 22.06
N LYS A 59 -8.47 -10.28 23.01
CA LYS A 59 -9.88 -9.93 22.81
C LYS A 59 -10.08 -8.46 22.36
N ASN A 60 -9.25 -7.56 22.87
CA ASN A 60 -9.25 -6.13 22.52
C ASN A 60 -8.09 -5.78 21.59
N GLY A 61 -7.54 -6.78 20.93
CA GLY A 61 -6.41 -6.63 20.02
C GLY A 61 -6.83 -6.26 18.61
N GLY A 62 -5.85 -6.23 17.74
CA GLY A 62 -6.01 -5.90 16.34
C GLY A 62 -4.73 -5.29 15.77
N TYR A 63 -4.89 -4.45 14.79
CA TYR A 63 -3.82 -3.78 14.07
C TYR A 63 -3.89 -2.27 14.26
N SER A 64 -2.73 -1.65 14.26
CA SER A 64 -2.56 -0.19 14.25
C SER A 64 -1.31 0.17 13.46
N LEU A 65 -1.20 1.43 13.01
CA LEU A 65 0.02 1.90 12.37
C LEU A 65 1.18 1.92 13.37
N ALA A 66 2.36 1.46 12.93
CA ALA A 66 3.59 1.50 13.71
C ALA A 66 4.32 2.84 13.61
N LYS A 67 3.99 3.63 12.58
CA LYS A 67 4.59 4.93 12.28
C LYS A 67 3.51 5.93 11.88
N ASP A 68 3.85 7.20 11.92
CA ASP A 68 3.00 8.24 11.34
C ASP A 68 2.78 7.99 9.85
N ALA A 69 1.58 8.28 9.36
CA ALA A 69 1.22 8.08 7.96
C ALA A 69 2.10 8.90 6.99
N SER A 70 2.67 10.00 7.43
CA SER A 70 3.64 10.80 6.67
C SER A 70 5.01 10.14 6.52
N ASN A 71 5.29 9.12 7.33
CA ASN A 71 6.55 8.35 7.32
C ASN A 71 6.41 6.97 6.68
N ILE A 72 5.28 6.67 6.09
CA ILE A 72 5.03 5.43 5.35
C ILE A 72 4.83 5.80 3.88
N SER A 73 5.70 5.31 3.00
CA SER A 73 5.58 5.54 1.56
C SER A 73 4.83 4.39 0.87
N MET A 74 4.34 4.68 -0.34
CA MET A 74 3.82 3.63 -1.24
C MET A 74 4.86 2.54 -1.49
N LEU A 75 6.12 2.92 -1.62
CA LEU A 75 7.21 1.98 -1.83
C LEU A 75 7.39 1.04 -0.63
N ASP A 76 7.26 1.54 0.59
CA ASP A 76 7.36 0.72 1.81
C ASP A 76 6.28 -0.37 1.82
N ILE A 77 5.04 -0.01 1.48
CA ILE A 77 3.92 -0.94 1.41
C ILE A 77 4.14 -1.97 0.29
N PHE A 78 4.53 -1.48 -0.88
CA PHE A 78 4.78 -2.32 -2.05
C PHE A 78 5.88 -3.36 -1.77
N ASN A 79 7.00 -2.94 -1.22
CA ASN A 79 8.11 -3.83 -0.87
C ASN A 79 7.74 -4.85 0.21
N ALA A 80 6.94 -4.45 1.20
CA ALA A 80 6.46 -5.34 2.26
C ALA A 80 5.59 -6.48 1.73
N LEU A 81 4.80 -6.21 0.70
CA LEU A 81 3.80 -7.13 0.16
C LEU A 81 4.27 -7.91 -1.08
N GLN A 82 5.35 -7.48 -1.70
CA GLN A 82 6.03 -8.27 -2.72
C GLN A 82 6.87 -9.36 -2.08
N ASN A 83 6.24 -10.47 -1.75
CA ASN A 83 6.92 -11.64 -1.21
C ASN A 83 7.51 -12.53 -2.32
N ASP A 84 7.73 -11.98 -3.50
CA ASP A 84 8.26 -12.69 -4.66
C ASP A 84 9.76 -12.48 -4.75
N ARG A 85 10.49 -13.47 -4.28
CA ARG A 85 11.90 -13.76 -4.50
C ARG A 85 12.89 -12.62 -4.24
N PRO A 86 13.87 -12.86 -3.37
CA PRO A 86 14.94 -11.90 -3.18
C PRO A 86 15.61 -11.60 -4.54
N ARG A 87 15.91 -10.32 -4.73
CA ARG A 87 16.65 -9.77 -5.89
C ARG A 87 17.96 -10.54 -6.18
N SER A 88 18.42 -11.34 -5.21
CA SER A 88 19.60 -12.20 -5.29
C SER A 88 19.47 -13.43 -6.19
N GLU A 89 18.28 -13.78 -6.67
CA GLU A 89 18.08 -14.89 -7.61
C GLU A 89 18.08 -14.47 -9.09
N ARG A 90 18.24 -13.20 -9.39
CA ARG A 90 18.74 -12.81 -10.72
C ARG A 90 20.20 -13.23 -10.77
N LYS A 91 20.47 -14.45 -11.23
CA LYS A 91 21.81 -14.83 -11.66
C LYS A 91 22.26 -13.77 -12.65
N GLU A 92 23.13 -12.89 -12.20
CA GLU A 92 23.96 -12.13 -13.10
C GLU A 92 24.74 -13.20 -13.87
N ALA A 93 24.36 -13.43 -15.08
CA ALA A 93 25.10 -14.33 -15.95
C ALA A 93 26.44 -13.63 -16.22
N GLU A 94 27.50 -14.08 -15.58
CA GLU A 94 28.85 -13.57 -15.75
C GLU A 94 29.33 -13.64 -17.22
N ASP A 95 28.61 -14.40 -18.08
CA ASP A 95 28.81 -14.54 -19.52
C ASP A 95 27.64 -13.98 -20.35
N ALA A 96 26.89 -13.00 -19.84
CA ALA A 96 25.81 -12.39 -20.61
C ALA A 96 26.33 -11.58 -21.79
N SER A 97 25.65 -11.67 -22.95
CA SER A 97 25.94 -10.81 -24.09
C SER A 97 25.82 -9.33 -23.75
N ASP A 98 26.57 -8.47 -24.43
CA ASP A 98 26.50 -7.01 -24.22
C ASP A 98 25.08 -6.48 -24.37
N LEU A 99 24.32 -7.02 -25.34
CA LEU A 99 22.91 -6.65 -25.53
C LEU A 99 22.04 -7.02 -24.33
N LEU A 100 22.24 -8.18 -23.71
CA LEU A 100 21.50 -8.57 -22.51
C LEU A 100 21.85 -7.66 -21.33
N GLN A 101 23.10 -7.28 -21.18
CA GLN A 101 23.52 -6.32 -20.14
C GLN A 101 22.86 -4.96 -20.35
N ASP A 102 22.81 -4.45 -21.59
CA ASP A 102 22.19 -3.17 -21.94
C ASP A 102 20.67 -3.21 -21.68
N ILE A 103 19.99 -4.29 -22.06
CA ILE A 103 18.55 -4.47 -21.79
C ILE A 103 18.29 -4.53 -20.29
N THR A 104 19.07 -5.27 -19.54
CA THR A 104 18.93 -5.39 -18.08
C THR A 104 19.15 -4.03 -17.40
N ALA A 105 20.16 -3.28 -17.84
CA ALA A 105 20.42 -1.93 -17.34
C ALA A 105 19.25 -0.98 -17.63
N ALA A 106 18.67 -1.04 -18.84
CA ALA A 106 17.50 -0.24 -19.20
C ALA A 106 16.27 -0.59 -18.33
N CYS A 107 15.99 -1.88 -18.11
CA CYS A 107 14.92 -2.32 -17.22
C CYS A 107 15.15 -1.84 -15.77
N SER A 108 16.37 -1.94 -15.28
CA SER A 108 16.73 -1.49 -13.92
C SER A 108 16.59 0.03 -13.77
N ALA A 109 16.83 0.81 -14.82
CA ALA A 109 16.62 2.25 -14.81
C ALA A 109 15.12 2.59 -14.67
N VAL A 110 14.24 1.89 -15.38
CA VAL A 110 12.79 2.06 -15.27
C VAL A 110 12.30 1.67 -13.87
N GLU A 111 12.75 0.53 -13.34
CA GLU A 111 12.43 0.12 -11.97
C GLU A 111 12.81 1.19 -10.94
N ARG A 112 13.98 1.79 -11.10
CA ARG A 112 14.47 2.85 -10.21
C ARG A 112 13.58 4.10 -10.26
N GLU A 113 13.19 4.53 -11.45
CA GLU A 113 12.27 5.67 -11.62
C GLU A 113 10.91 5.40 -10.99
N MET A 114 10.38 4.17 -11.12
CA MET A 114 9.13 3.76 -10.46
C MET A 114 9.28 3.75 -8.93
N GLU A 115 10.38 3.25 -8.41
CA GLU A 115 10.68 3.25 -6.97
C GLU A 115 10.81 4.68 -6.43
N GLU A 116 11.49 5.58 -7.13
CA GLU A 116 11.57 7.00 -6.77
C GLU A 116 10.19 7.65 -6.71
N TYR A 117 9.36 7.40 -7.72
CA TYR A 117 7.98 7.92 -7.73
C TYR A 117 7.15 7.38 -6.55
N MET A 118 7.16 6.06 -6.31
CA MET A 118 6.43 5.46 -5.21
C MET A 118 6.96 5.89 -3.83
N SER A 119 8.25 6.16 -3.70
CA SER A 119 8.84 6.67 -2.46
C SER A 119 8.42 8.10 -2.14
N SER A 120 8.06 8.86 -3.15
CA SER A 120 7.58 10.25 -3.01
C SER A 120 6.13 10.35 -2.56
N ILE A 121 5.35 9.28 -2.66
CA ILE A 121 3.95 9.23 -2.26
C ILE A 121 3.84 8.62 -0.88
N THR A 122 3.38 9.40 0.09
CA THR A 122 3.14 8.92 1.46
C THR A 122 1.69 8.46 1.64
N LEU A 123 1.47 7.67 2.68
CA LEU A 123 0.14 7.29 3.11
C LEU A 123 -0.72 8.52 3.46
N GLN A 124 -0.10 9.55 4.05
CA GLN A 124 -0.74 10.84 4.32
C GLN A 124 -1.24 11.52 3.04
N ASN A 125 -0.42 11.55 1.99
CA ASN A 125 -0.85 12.12 0.70
C ASN A 125 -2.05 11.37 0.11
N MET A 126 -2.13 10.07 0.27
CA MET A 126 -3.25 9.28 -0.21
C MET A 126 -4.54 9.57 0.57
N ILE A 127 -4.45 9.73 1.88
CA ILE A 127 -5.57 10.12 2.74
C ILE A 127 -6.09 11.50 2.33
N GLU A 128 -5.22 12.45 2.12
CA GLU A 128 -5.59 13.80 1.65
C GLU A 128 -6.35 13.76 0.33
N ARG A 129 -5.91 12.95 -0.63
CA ARG A 129 -6.62 12.74 -1.91
C ARG A 129 -8.03 12.17 -1.74
N ILE A 130 -8.24 11.30 -0.73
CA ILE A 130 -9.55 10.75 -0.43
C ILE A 130 -10.48 11.85 0.11
N HIS A 131 -10.01 12.67 1.04
CA HIS A 131 -10.78 13.75 1.65
C HIS A 131 -11.09 14.87 0.65
N ASP A 132 -10.17 15.21 -0.24
CA ASP A 132 -10.40 16.22 -1.28
C ASP A 132 -11.55 15.81 -2.22
N LYS A 133 -11.64 14.53 -2.59
CA LYS A 133 -12.73 14.02 -3.42
C LYS A 133 -14.09 14.05 -2.71
N GLU A 134 -14.12 13.80 -1.42
CA GLU A 134 -15.35 13.90 -0.61
C GLU A 134 -15.85 15.34 -0.53
N SER A 135 -14.94 16.31 -0.43
CA SER A 135 -15.27 17.74 -0.42
C SER A 135 -15.85 18.21 -1.75
N ASP A 136 -15.31 17.75 -2.87
CA ASP A 136 -15.80 18.07 -4.21
C ASP A 136 -17.17 17.47 -4.48
N THR A 137 -17.44 16.25 -4.01
CA THR A 137 -18.76 15.61 -4.14
C THR A 137 -19.81 16.30 -3.26
N ALA A 138 -19.46 16.74 -2.08
CA ALA A 138 -20.34 17.49 -1.18
C ALA A 138 -20.66 18.89 -1.75
N SER A 139 -19.72 19.53 -2.41
CA SER A 139 -19.91 20.84 -3.08
C SER A 139 -20.76 20.73 -4.36
N GLY A 140 -20.70 19.59 -5.05
CA GLY A 140 -21.47 19.34 -6.29
C GLY A 140 -22.97 19.10 -6.07
N SER A 141 -23.38 18.75 -4.86
CA SER A 141 -24.79 18.48 -4.52
C SER A 141 -25.65 19.74 -4.34
N THR A 142 -25.07 20.94 -4.40
CA THR A 142 -25.80 22.20 -4.17
C THR A 142 -26.21 22.91 -5.46
N ARG A 143 -26.03 22.32 -6.64
CA ARG A 143 -26.30 22.98 -7.92
C ARG A 143 -27.55 22.50 -8.67
N PHE A 144 -28.55 21.99 -8.01
CA PHE A 144 -29.89 21.85 -8.61
C PHE A 144 -30.98 22.41 -7.70
N ARG A 145 -30.99 23.74 -7.52
CA ARG A 145 -32.22 24.44 -7.26
C ARG A 145 -32.77 24.91 -8.59
N THR A 146 -33.76 24.21 -9.09
CA THR A 146 -34.62 24.68 -10.18
C THR A 146 -35.35 25.93 -9.68
N PRO A 147 -35.25 27.08 -10.35
CA PRO A 147 -36.14 28.19 -10.04
C PRO A 147 -37.55 27.80 -10.45
N ALA A 148 -38.46 27.97 -9.55
CA ALA A 148 -39.89 27.88 -9.85
C ALA A 148 -40.33 28.94 -10.82
#